data_8252682601d5f6f7784727d2717f9754
#
_entry.id   8252682601d5f6f7784727d2717f9754
#
_cell.length_a   1.000
_cell.length_b   1.000
_cell.length_c   1.000
_cell.angle_alpha   90.00
_cell.angle_beta   90.00
_cell.angle_gamma   90.00
#
_symmetry.space_group_name_H-M   'P 1'
#
loop_
_entity.id
_entity.type
_entity.pdbx_description
1 polymer ?
#
loop_
_entity_poly.entity_id
_entity_poly.type
_entity_poly.pdbx_seq_one_letter_code
_entity_poly.pdbx_strand_id
1 'polypeptide(L)' 'MRRRVSDRDTIKFVRLYFKKEKFEMVFSSFSAIYKTCRPKDIGITKFALYNALARTKNGIYENDIVKITKEVVLCKRD' A
#
# COMPACT_ATOMS: atom_id res chain seq x y z
N MET A 1 -21.95 -15.44 14.82
CA MET A 1 -21.62 -15.43 13.84
C MET A 1 -20.38 -15.83 13.61
N ARG A 2 -20.08 -16.26 12.77
CA ARG A 2 -18.93 -16.63 12.60
C ARG A 2 -18.28 -15.87 11.67
N ARG A 3 -17.18 -15.61 11.73
CA ARG A 3 -16.55 -14.91 10.92
C ARG A 3 -15.97 -15.65 9.92
N ARG A 4 -15.72 -15.22 8.77
CA ARG A 4 -15.11 -15.90 7.78
C ARG A 4 -13.73 -16.10 8.08
N VAL A 5 -13.21 -17.25 7.93
CA VAL A 5 -11.86 -17.58 8.21
C VAL A 5 -10.91 -16.88 7.26
N SER A 6 -11.32 -16.76 6.02
CA SER A 6 -10.43 -16.14 5.03
C SER A 6 -10.10 -14.70 5.40
N ASP A 7 -10.99 -14.03 6.07
CA ASP A 7 -10.73 -12.66 6.45
C ASP A 7 -9.67 -12.60 7.53
N ARG A 8 -9.56 -13.67 8.31
CA ARG A 8 -8.61 -13.66 9.35
C ARG A 8 -7.31 -14.17 8.89
N ASP A 9 -7.28 -14.93 7.79
CA ASP A 9 -6.06 -15.54 7.32
C ASP A 9 -5.24 -14.65 6.42
N THR A 10 -5.76 -13.49 6.04
CA THR A 10 -5.02 -12.60 5.17
C THR A 10 -4.84 -11.25 5.80
N ILE A 11 -3.64 -10.73 5.70
CA ILE A 11 -3.32 -9.40 6.17
C ILE A 11 -2.90 -8.59 4.97
N LYS A 12 -3.54 -7.45 4.76
CA LYS A 12 -3.22 -6.58 3.65
C LYS A 12 -2.57 -5.32 4.17
N PHE A 13 -1.51 -4.89 3.54
CA PHE A 13 -0.86 -3.66 3.93
C PHE A 13 -0.17 -3.03 2.74
N VAL A 14 0.23 -1.79 2.90
CA VAL A 14 0.86 -1.02 1.83
C VAL A 14 2.21 -0.56 2.32
N ARG A 15 3.24 -0.81 1.51
CA ARG A 15 4.59 -0.44 1.86
C ARG A 15 4.95 0.78 1.03
N LEU A 16 5.40 1.84 1.67
CA LEU A 16 5.76 3.08 1.02
C LEU A 16 7.24 3.32 1.24
N TYR A 17 8.00 3.36 0.17
CA TYR A 17 9.43 3.56 0.25
C TYR A 17 9.81 4.90 -0.39
N PHE A 18 10.48 5.76 0.39
CA PHE A 18 10.95 7.04 -0.11
C PHE A 18 12.37 6.85 -0.63
N LYS A 19 12.52 6.99 -1.94
CA LYS A 19 13.79 6.68 -2.58
C LYS A 19 14.93 7.57 -2.16
N LYS A 20 14.64 8.85 -2.04
CA LYS A 20 15.68 9.79 -1.70
C LYS A 20 16.16 9.62 -0.28
N GLU A 21 15.27 9.47 0.64
CA GLU A 21 15.61 9.32 2.03
C GLU A 21 15.97 7.89 2.38
N LYS A 22 15.69 6.97 1.49
CA LYS A 22 15.88 5.54 1.74
C LYS A 22 15.17 5.12 3.01
N PHE A 23 13.93 5.54 3.12
CA PHE A 23 13.13 5.33 4.30
C PHE A 23 11.82 4.65 3.91
N GLU A 24 11.43 3.66 4.68
CA GLU A 24 10.25 2.89 4.37
C GLU A 24 9.21 2.98 5.47
N MET A 25 7.94 3.07 5.10
CA MET A 25 6.84 3.08 6.05
C MET A 25 5.82 2.06 5.61
N VAL A 26 5.08 1.51 6.57
CA VAL A 26 4.05 0.53 6.28
C VAL A 26 2.72 1.08 6.77
N PHE A 27 1.71 0.99 5.93
CA PHE A 27 0.39 1.50 6.24
C PHE A 27 -0.65 0.40 6.03
N SER A 28 -1.78 0.54 6.69
CA SER A 28 -2.84 -0.45 6.54
C SER A 28 -3.61 -0.28 5.23
N SER A 29 -3.58 0.92 4.65
CA SER A 29 -4.29 1.16 3.40
C SER A 29 -3.71 2.39 2.72
N PHE A 30 -4.11 2.61 1.47
CA PHE A 30 -3.67 3.78 0.75
C PHE A 30 -4.23 5.04 1.37
N SER A 31 -5.43 4.96 1.92
CA SER A 31 -6.01 6.11 2.59
C SER A 31 -5.17 6.53 3.78
N ALA A 32 -4.60 5.56 4.48
CA ALA A 32 -3.76 5.87 5.64
C ALA A 32 -2.51 6.63 5.22
N ILE A 33 -1.98 6.35 4.03
CA ILE A 33 -0.82 7.07 3.53
C ILE A 33 -1.13 8.56 3.44
N TYR A 34 -2.29 8.88 2.88
CA TYR A 34 -2.64 10.28 2.65
C TYR A 34 -3.15 11.01 3.88
N LYS A 35 -3.28 10.29 4.98
CA LYS A 35 -3.58 10.93 6.25
C LYS A 35 -2.29 11.38 6.92
N THR A 36 -1.20 10.74 6.57
CA THR A 36 0.11 11.04 7.16
C THR A 36 0.94 11.93 6.23
N CYS A 37 0.88 11.65 4.94
CA CYS A 37 1.69 12.36 3.95
C CYS A 37 0.80 13.14 3.02
N ARG A 38 1.31 14.21 2.46
CA ARG A 38 0.55 14.97 1.49
C ARG A 38 0.80 14.43 0.09
N PRO A 39 -0.14 14.64 -0.84
CA PRO A 39 0.07 14.15 -2.21
C PRO A 39 1.37 14.65 -2.82
N LYS A 40 1.76 15.87 -2.52
CA LYS A 40 2.99 16.41 -3.10
C LYS A 40 4.23 15.76 -2.52
N ASP A 41 4.14 15.21 -1.33
CA ASP A 41 5.28 14.52 -0.72
C ASP A 41 5.51 13.18 -1.41
N ILE A 42 4.46 12.61 -1.96
CA ILE A 42 4.51 11.31 -2.60
C ILE A 42 4.66 11.46 -4.10
N GLY A 43 4.17 12.56 -4.63
CA GLY A 43 4.24 12.81 -6.05
C GLY A 43 3.06 12.31 -6.84
N ILE A 44 2.00 11.90 -6.16
CA ILE A 44 0.81 11.41 -6.85
C ILE A 44 -0.37 11.54 -5.90
N THR A 45 -1.54 11.87 -6.43
CA THR A 45 -2.73 11.96 -5.60
C THR A 45 -3.29 10.57 -5.34
N LYS A 46 -4.12 10.45 -4.32
CA LYS A 46 -4.70 9.17 -3.97
C LYS A 46 -5.51 8.59 -5.13
N PHE A 47 -6.26 9.44 -5.79
CA PHE A 47 -7.08 9.01 -6.90
C PHE A 47 -6.24 8.49 -8.06
N ALA A 48 -5.19 9.21 -8.41
CA ALA A 48 -4.30 8.80 -9.49
C ALA A 48 -3.56 7.53 -9.11
N LEU A 49 -3.23 7.38 -7.84
CA LEU A 49 -2.54 6.18 -7.37
C LEU A 49 -3.43 4.95 -7.52
N TYR A 50 -4.70 5.08 -7.15
CA TYR A 50 -5.63 3.95 -7.30
C TYR A 50 -5.75 3.57 -8.78
N ASN A 51 -5.81 4.55 -9.66
CA ASN A 51 -5.91 4.28 -11.09
C ASN A 51 -4.65 3.61 -11.61
N ALA A 52 -3.50 4.06 -11.16
CA ALA A 52 -2.24 3.48 -11.59
C ALA A 52 -2.11 2.04 -11.12
N LEU A 53 -2.51 1.76 -9.90
CA LEU A 53 -2.41 0.42 -9.36
C LEU A 53 -3.42 -0.53 -9.98
N ALA A 54 -4.55 0.00 -10.42
CA ALA A 54 -5.54 -0.82 -11.08
C ALA A 54 -5.04 -1.36 -12.41
N ARG A 55 -4.07 -0.69 -13.01
CA ARG A 55 -3.54 -1.11 -14.28
C ARG A 55 -2.37 -2.06 -14.14
N THR A 56 -1.81 -2.20 -12.96
CA THR A 56 -0.66 -3.08 -12.78
C THR A 56 -1.15 -4.39 -12.20
N LYS A 57 -0.45 -5.45 -12.49
CA LYS A 57 -0.83 -6.75 -11.98
C LYS A 57 -0.12 -7.07 -10.69
N ASN A 58 0.99 -6.42 -10.42
CA ASN A 58 1.74 -6.71 -9.21
C ASN A 58 1.45 -5.75 -8.09
N GLY A 59 0.58 -4.78 -8.28
CA GLY A 59 0.27 -3.85 -7.21
C GLY A 59 1.43 -2.97 -6.80
N ILE A 60 2.30 -2.64 -7.74
CA ILE A 60 3.44 -1.81 -7.47
C ILE A 60 3.36 -0.53 -8.28
N TYR A 61 3.53 0.60 -7.61
CA TYR A 61 3.61 1.88 -8.27
C TYR A 61 4.92 2.52 -7.91
N GLU A 62 5.61 3.08 -8.88
CA GLU A 62 6.89 3.69 -8.64
C GLU A 62 7.05 4.96 -9.45
N ASN A 63 7.56 6.00 -8.81
CA ASN A 63 7.91 7.22 -9.52
C ASN A 63 9.28 7.67 -9.01
N ASP A 64 9.67 8.90 -9.31
CA ASP A 64 11.00 9.39 -8.93
C ASP A 64 11.14 9.60 -7.43
N ILE A 65 10.05 9.72 -6.74
CA ILE A 65 10.06 10.04 -5.32
C ILE A 65 9.87 8.82 -4.44
N VAL A 66 8.91 7.96 -4.80
CA VAL A 66 8.55 6.84 -3.95
C VAL A 66 8.29 5.57 -4.75
N LYS A 67 8.27 4.47 -4.03
CA LYS A 67 7.84 3.19 -4.57
C LYS A 67 6.80 2.67 -3.61
N ILE A 68 5.62 2.38 -4.12
CA ILE A 68 4.50 1.92 -3.29
C ILE A 68 4.14 0.51 -3.70
N THR A 69 4.09 -0.39 -2.73
CA THR A 69 3.79 -1.79 -2.99
C THR A 69 2.61 -2.22 -2.13
N LYS A 70 1.62 -2.82 -2.78
CA LYS A 70 0.49 -3.37 -2.06
C LYS A 70 0.79 -4.83 -1.81
N GLU A 71 0.76 -5.24 -0.58
CA GLU A 71 1.09 -6.60 -0.22
C GLU A 71 -0.02 -7.31 0.51
N VAL A 72 -0.13 -8.59 0.29
CA VAL A 72 -1.12 -9.41 0.96
C VAL A 72 -0.36 -10.60 1.52
N VAL A 73 -0.45 -10.77 2.83
CA VAL A 73 0.26 -11.85 3.48
C VAL A 73 -0.77 -12.83 4.02
N LEU A 74 -0.56 -14.09 3.71
CA LEU A 74 -1.45 -15.11 4.20
C LEU A 74 -0.97 -15.54 5.58
N CYS A 75 -1.81 -15.35 6.56
CA CYS A 75 -1.48 -15.72 7.91
C CYS A 75 -1.97 -17.10 8.20
N LYS A 76 -1.03 -18.06 8.31
CA LYS A 76 -1.43 -19.39 8.59
C LYS A 76 -1.71 -19.57 10.01
N ARG A 77 -2.83 -20.17 10.35
CA ARG A 77 -3.07 -20.37 11.73
C ARG A 77 -2.97 -21.75 12.00
N ASP A 78 -2.39 -22.18 12.83
CA ASP A 78 -2.31 -23.59 13.08
C ASP A 78 -3.10 -24.04 14.16
#